data_b1f4300f73081b2d5f269c80c01ebcd8
#
_entry.id   b1f4300f73081b2d5f269c80c01ebcd8
#
_cell.length_a   1.000
_cell.length_b   1.000
_cell.length_c   1.000
_cell.angle_alpha   90.00
_cell.angle_beta   90.00
_cell.angle_gamma   90.00
#
_symmetry.space_group_name_H-M   'P 1'
#
loop_
_entity.id
_entity.type
_entity.pdbx_description
1 polymer ?
#
loop_
_entity_poly.entity_id
_entity_poly.type
_entity_poly.pdbx_seq_one_letter_code
_entity_poly.pdbx_strand_id
1 'polypeptide(L)'
;MELYIHIPFCVRKCRYCDFLSFASDACVREKYVDQLIREIESIPEEDAGQCPENAAPQLNLAGRTVETIFIGGGTPSLLPPLAVERILAAVRQVFRVEPDAEITMEANPGTLTPDSAAGYRNAGVSRLSLGLQSASEEELRLLGRIHTREQFLQSFRVARDAGFDNINVDLMSALPGQSEESWQETLRFVCDLEPEHISAYSLIVEEGTPLYEEYGEMCADLEKYGDYASMPKRLQTKYEGCKCLPDEETDRNMYHHTKTTLAKLGYERYEISNYARPGYACRHNIGYWT
;
A
#
# COMPACT_ATOMS: atom_id res chain seq x y z
N MET A 1 20.71 -1.00 3.27
CA MET A 1 19.77 0.14 3.31
C MET A 1 18.52 -0.18 2.53
N GLU A 2 17.43 0.51 2.81
CA GLU A 2 16.15 0.41 2.14
C GLU A 2 16.03 1.53 1.09
N LEU A 3 15.53 1.21 -0.10
CA LEU A 3 15.27 2.18 -1.17
C LEU A 3 13.79 2.23 -1.48
N TYR A 4 13.15 3.40 -1.31
CA TYR A 4 11.78 3.65 -1.73
C TYR A 4 11.76 4.44 -3.03
N ILE A 5 11.00 3.95 -4.01
CA ILE A 5 10.79 4.58 -5.32
C ILE A 5 9.33 4.97 -5.45
N HIS A 6 9.06 6.27 -5.53
CA HIS A 6 7.71 6.79 -5.62
C HIS A 6 7.23 6.89 -7.07
N ILE A 7 6.06 6.30 -7.37
CA ILE A 7 5.39 6.40 -8.67
C ILE A 7 4.04 7.12 -8.47
N PRO A 8 3.94 8.42 -8.78
CA PRO A 8 2.80 9.25 -8.40
C PRO A 8 1.59 9.14 -9.35
N PHE A 9 1.37 8.00 -9.97
CA PHE A 9 0.33 7.86 -10.98
C PHE A 9 -0.79 6.93 -10.57
N CYS A 10 -2.03 7.39 -10.74
CA CYS A 10 -3.24 6.60 -10.60
C CYS A 10 -4.12 6.76 -11.84
N VAL A 11 -4.96 5.77 -12.13
CA VAL A 11 -6.05 5.94 -13.10
C VAL A 11 -7.05 6.98 -12.58
N ARG A 12 -7.37 6.87 -11.28
CA ARG A 12 -8.22 7.79 -10.52
C ARG A 12 -7.81 7.77 -9.05
N LYS A 13 -7.76 8.94 -8.41
CA LYS A 13 -7.49 9.04 -6.97
C LYS A 13 -8.70 8.52 -6.18
N CYS A 14 -8.44 7.66 -5.20
CA CYS A 14 -9.47 7.14 -4.29
C CYS A 14 -9.93 8.23 -3.33
N ARG A 15 -11.14 8.11 -2.77
CA ARG A 15 -11.75 9.14 -1.92
C ARG A 15 -11.07 9.33 -0.57
N TYR A 16 -10.34 8.31 -0.11
CA TYR A 16 -9.62 8.31 1.17
C TYR A 16 -8.14 8.65 1.04
N CYS A 17 -7.60 8.66 -0.18
CA CYS A 17 -6.16 8.65 -0.39
C CYS A 17 -5.55 10.04 -0.27
N ASP A 18 -4.62 10.22 0.66
CA ASP A 18 -3.81 11.43 0.82
C ASP A 18 -2.44 11.33 0.14
N PHE A 19 -2.05 10.17 -0.35
CA PHE A 19 -0.76 10.01 -1.03
C PHE A 19 -0.62 10.97 -2.22
N LEU A 20 0.61 11.43 -2.44
CA LEU A 20 0.96 12.24 -3.61
C LEU A 20 0.76 11.42 -4.87
N SER A 21 -0.42 11.55 -5.47
CA SER A 21 -0.76 10.82 -6.70
C SER A 21 -1.79 11.59 -7.54
N PHE A 22 -1.71 11.41 -8.86
CA PHE A 22 -2.60 12.06 -9.83
C PHE A 22 -2.79 11.22 -11.08
N ALA A 23 -3.86 11.50 -11.82
CA ALA A 23 -4.11 10.87 -13.11
C ALA A 23 -3.17 11.45 -14.19
N SER A 24 -2.62 10.59 -15.04
CA SER A 24 -1.72 10.99 -16.11
C SER A 24 -1.88 10.11 -17.35
N ASP A 25 -1.49 10.64 -18.50
CA ASP A 25 -1.34 9.88 -19.73
C ASP A 25 0.00 9.12 -19.80
N ALA A 26 0.16 8.30 -20.83
CA ALA A 26 1.36 7.50 -21.02
C ALA A 26 2.62 8.36 -21.27
N CYS A 27 2.47 9.49 -21.97
CA CYS A 27 3.61 10.37 -22.29
C CYS A 27 4.16 11.04 -21.02
N VAL A 28 3.29 11.47 -20.10
CA VAL A 28 3.70 12.02 -18.80
C VAL A 28 4.42 10.96 -17.98
N ARG A 29 3.90 9.74 -17.94
CA ARG A 29 4.55 8.62 -17.21
C ARG A 29 5.93 8.30 -17.76
N GLU A 30 6.10 8.27 -19.09
CA GLU A 30 7.38 8.02 -19.72
C GLU A 30 8.41 9.11 -19.38
N LYS A 31 8.03 10.37 -19.49
CA LYS A 31 8.89 11.50 -19.11
C LYS A 31 9.30 11.48 -17.63
N TYR A 32 8.37 11.08 -16.77
CA TYR A 32 8.67 10.90 -15.34
C TYR A 32 9.72 9.80 -15.13
N VAL A 33 9.54 8.65 -15.78
CA VAL A 33 10.51 7.53 -15.69
C VAL A 33 11.88 7.96 -16.19
N ASP A 34 11.96 8.69 -17.30
CA ASP A 34 13.23 9.22 -17.81
C ASP A 34 13.88 10.19 -16.82
N GLN A 35 13.09 11.03 -16.17
CA GLN A 35 13.61 11.97 -15.17
C GLN A 35 14.03 11.27 -13.87
N LEU A 36 13.27 10.29 -13.42
CA LEU A 36 13.59 9.45 -12.25
C LEU A 36 14.92 8.69 -12.48
N ILE A 37 15.12 8.14 -13.67
CA ILE A 37 16.39 7.48 -14.03
C ILE A 37 17.55 8.48 -13.96
N ARG A 38 17.39 9.68 -14.51
CA ARG A 38 18.43 10.74 -14.41
C ARG A 38 18.70 11.14 -12.97
N GLU A 39 17.68 11.21 -12.12
CA GLU A 39 17.84 11.48 -10.69
C GLU A 39 18.66 10.39 -10.01
N ILE A 40 18.37 9.13 -10.28
CA ILE A 40 19.14 7.98 -9.76
C ILE A 40 20.60 8.04 -10.25
N GLU A 41 20.81 8.26 -11.54
CA GLU A 41 22.15 8.34 -12.15
C GLU A 41 22.95 9.57 -11.71
N SER A 42 22.28 10.62 -11.23
CA SER A 42 22.93 11.84 -10.73
C SER A 42 23.44 11.72 -9.30
N ILE A 43 23.18 10.62 -8.61
CA ILE A 43 23.73 10.36 -7.27
C ILE A 43 25.25 10.21 -7.41
N PRO A 44 26.05 11.11 -6.81
CA PRO A 44 27.49 11.14 -7.06
C PRO A 44 28.17 9.87 -6.57
N GLU A 45 29.07 9.33 -7.39
CA GLU A 45 30.09 8.38 -6.92
C GLU A 45 30.91 9.04 -5.80
N GLU A 46 31.40 8.24 -4.84
CA GLU A 46 32.22 8.74 -3.75
C GLU A 46 33.40 9.57 -4.26
N ASP A 47 33.30 10.89 -4.13
CA ASP A 47 34.48 11.71 -4.08
C ASP A 47 34.98 11.71 -2.62
N ALA A 48 36.01 10.92 -2.36
CA ALA A 48 36.63 10.75 -1.04
C ALA A 48 37.39 12.00 -0.58
N GLY A 49 37.08 13.16 -1.11
CA GLY A 49 37.82 14.38 -0.88
C GLY A 49 36.97 15.65 -0.88
N GLN A 50 36.85 16.23 0.32
CA GLN A 50 36.48 17.63 0.58
C GLN A 50 34.96 17.93 0.64
N CYS A 51 34.32 17.55 1.74
CA CYS A 51 33.15 18.28 2.20
C CYS A 51 33.61 19.66 2.73
N PRO A 52 33.07 20.80 2.26
CA PRO A 52 33.31 22.10 2.90
C PRO A 52 32.81 22.02 4.36
N GLU A 53 33.60 22.54 5.32
CA GLU A 53 33.34 22.47 6.76
C GLU A 53 31.94 23.00 7.22
N ASN A 54 31.14 23.59 6.33
CA ASN A 54 29.81 24.16 6.60
C ASN A 54 28.68 23.63 5.70
N ALA A 55 28.89 22.58 4.91
CA ALA A 55 27.80 21.92 4.19
C ALA A 55 27.07 20.93 5.11
N ALA A 56 25.74 20.87 5.00
CA ALA A 56 25.00 19.76 5.59
C ALA A 56 25.62 18.43 5.14
N PRO A 57 25.75 17.42 6.02
CA PRO A 57 26.38 16.17 5.66
C PRO A 57 25.69 15.60 4.41
N GLN A 58 26.37 15.63 3.27
CA GLN A 58 25.91 14.96 2.07
C GLN A 58 25.99 13.46 2.37
N LEU A 59 24.83 12.82 2.44
CA LEU A 59 24.77 11.37 2.54
C LEU A 59 25.37 10.80 1.26
N ASN A 60 26.57 10.22 1.41
CA ASN A 60 27.16 9.46 0.33
C ASN A 60 26.36 8.17 0.12
N LEU A 61 25.56 8.12 -0.94
CA LEU A 61 24.63 7.03 -1.22
C LEU A 61 25.18 6.08 -2.30
N ALA A 62 26.06 6.55 -3.19
CA ALA A 62 26.59 5.71 -4.25
C ALA A 62 27.40 4.54 -3.71
N GLY A 63 27.29 3.38 -4.32
CA GLY A 63 27.99 2.17 -3.89
C GLY A 63 27.48 1.54 -2.59
N ARG A 64 26.51 2.13 -1.90
CA ARG A 64 25.89 1.50 -0.72
C ARG A 64 25.14 0.24 -1.08
N THR A 65 25.13 -0.68 -0.15
CA THR A 65 24.40 -1.94 -0.29
C THR A 65 22.90 -1.72 -0.06
N VAL A 66 22.08 -2.09 -1.02
CA VAL A 66 20.62 -2.05 -0.97
C VAL A 66 20.09 -3.45 -0.73
N GLU A 67 19.38 -3.62 0.37
CA GLU A 67 18.79 -4.89 0.81
C GLU A 67 17.33 -5.00 0.42
N THR A 68 16.64 -3.87 0.30
CA THR A 68 15.24 -3.82 -0.13
C THR A 68 14.97 -2.65 -1.06
N ILE A 69 14.08 -2.87 -2.04
CA ILE A 69 13.53 -1.83 -2.92
C ILE A 69 12.01 -1.91 -2.83
N PHE A 70 11.37 -0.80 -2.52
CA PHE A 70 9.91 -0.70 -2.52
C PHE A 70 9.45 0.31 -3.57
N ILE A 71 8.74 -0.16 -4.60
CA ILE A 71 8.17 0.67 -5.65
C ILE A 71 6.70 0.88 -5.31
N GLY A 72 6.38 2.07 -4.80
CA GLY A 72 5.06 2.39 -4.26
C GLY A 72 4.56 3.78 -4.65
N GLY A 73 3.49 4.22 -3.98
CA GLY A 73 2.92 5.57 -4.07
C GLY A 73 1.51 5.60 -4.63
N GLY A 74 1.34 5.84 -5.92
CA GLY A 74 0.04 5.80 -6.59
C GLY A 74 -0.32 4.40 -7.05
N THR A 75 0.08 4.04 -8.25
CA THR A 75 -0.16 2.72 -8.86
C THR A 75 1.02 2.35 -9.75
N PRO A 76 2.09 1.83 -9.20
CA PRO A 76 3.29 1.45 -9.97
C PRO A 76 2.99 0.50 -11.13
N SER A 77 2.00 -0.37 -10.99
CA SER A 77 1.56 -1.30 -12.04
C SER A 77 0.91 -0.64 -13.28
N LEU A 78 0.81 0.68 -13.33
CA LEU A 78 0.50 1.43 -14.56
C LEU A 78 1.73 1.63 -15.46
N LEU A 79 2.94 1.40 -14.93
CA LEU A 79 4.15 1.45 -15.73
C LEU A 79 4.29 0.17 -16.57
N PRO A 80 4.70 0.26 -17.85
CA PRO A 80 5.03 -0.94 -18.61
C PRO A 80 6.25 -1.65 -18.01
N PRO A 81 6.37 -2.99 -18.12
CA PRO A 81 7.48 -3.76 -17.56
C PRO A 81 8.86 -3.22 -17.94
N LEU A 82 9.03 -2.79 -19.18
CA LEU A 82 10.27 -2.18 -19.64
C LEU A 82 10.68 -0.93 -18.85
N ALA A 83 9.70 -0.13 -18.42
CA ALA A 83 9.99 1.04 -17.58
C ALA A 83 10.50 0.63 -16.19
N VAL A 84 9.90 -0.39 -15.59
CA VAL A 84 10.35 -0.95 -14.30
C VAL A 84 11.75 -1.55 -14.44
N GLU A 85 12.01 -2.30 -15.50
CA GLU A 85 13.33 -2.85 -15.81
C GLU A 85 14.39 -1.75 -15.94
N ARG A 86 14.11 -0.66 -16.67
CA ARG A 86 15.00 0.50 -16.83
C ARG A 86 15.31 1.18 -15.48
N ILE A 87 14.30 1.39 -14.64
CA ILE A 87 14.48 1.97 -13.29
C ILE A 87 15.39 1.07 -12.46
N LEU A 88 15.10 -0.24 -12.40
CA LEU A 88 15.89 -1.18 -11.62
C LEU A 88 17.32 -1.36 -12.18
N ALA A 89 17.51 -1.22 -13.49
CA ALA A 89 18.83 -1.21 -14.10
C ALA A 89 19.64 0.02 -13.67
N ALA A 90 19.04 1.21 -13.66
CA ALA A 90 19.69 2.43 -13.17
C ALA A 90 20.06 2.30 -11.68
N VAL A 91 19.18 1.75 -10.86
CA VAL A 91 19.47 1.47 -9.44
C VAL A 91 20.69 0.55 -9.29
N ARG A 92 20.77 -0.53 -10.07
CA ARG A 92 21.90 -1.48 -10.03
C ARG A 92 23.22 -0.89 -10.55
N GLN A 93 23.18 0.18 -11.34
CA GLN A 93 24.40 0.89 -11.79
C GLN A 93 24.98 1.78 -10.68
N VAL A 94 24.13 2.35 -9.84
CA VAL A 94 24.53 3.31 -8.79
C VAL A 94 24.76 2.61 -7.45
N PHE A 95 23.95 1.62 -7.13
CA PHE A 95 23.98 0.93 -5.85
C PHE A 95 24.40 -0.53 -5.99
N ARG A 96 24.97 -1.07 -4.92
CA ARG A 96 25.16 -2.51 -4.78
C ARG A 96 23.85 -3.15 -4.29
N VAL A 97 23.03 -3.62 -5.21
CA VAL A 97 21.81 -4.36 -4.85
C VAL A 97 22.19 -5.79 -4.49
N GLU A 98 21.78 -6.25 -3.29
CA GLU A 98 22.03 -7.63 -2.86
C GLU A 98 21.36 -8.64 -3.79
N PRO A 99 21.99 -9.82 -4.04
CA PRO A 99 21.42 -10.82 -4.93
C PRO A 99 20.03 -11.32 -4.49
N ASP A 100 19.76 -11.31 -3.18
CA ASP A 100 18.50 -11.70 -2.54
C ASP A 100 17.69 -10.48 -2.05
N ALA A 101 17.96 -9.28 -2.57
CA ALA A 101 17.21 -8.09 -2.21
C ALA A 101 15.70 -8.30 -2.42
N GLU A 102 14.90 -7.92 -1.42
CA GLU A 102 13.45 -7.89 -1.58
C GLU A 102 13.06 -6.70 -2.45
N ILE A 103 12.49 -6.96 -3.62
CA ILE A 103 11.97 -5.92 -4.52
C ILE A 103 10.45 -6.01 -4.53
N THR A 104 9.81 -5.14 -3.77
CA THR A 104 8.35 -5.03 -3.68
C THR A 104 7.82 -4.02 -4.69
N MET A 105 6.68 -4.34 -5.29
CA MET A 105 5.94 -3.42 -6.16
C MET A 105 4.46 -3.43 -5.82
N GLU A 106 3.88 -2.24 -5.65
CA GLU A 106 2.44 -2.09 -5.47
C GLU A 106 1.69 -2.22 -6.80
N ALA A 107 0.56 -2.91 -6.73
CA ALA A 107 -0.32 -3.08 -7.87
C ALA A 107 -1.78 -2.96 -7.48
N ASN A 108 -2.56 -2.29 -8.35
CA ASN A 108 -4.00 -2.25 -8.19
C ASN A 108 -4.68 -3.35 -9.01
N PRO A 109 -5.74 -3.97 -8.47
CA PRO A 109 -6.55 -4.93 -9.22
C PRO A 109 -7.01 -4.36 -10.58
N GLY A 110 -6.98 -5.20 -11.61
CA GLY A 110 -7.32 -4.82 -12.98
C GLY A 110 -6.20 -4.14 -13.77
N THR A 111 -5.03 -3.86 -13.15
CA THR A 111 -3.86 -3.34 -13.88
C THR A 111 -2.85 -4.41 -14.26
N LEU A 112 -2.93 -5.60 -13.65
CA LEU A 112 -2.07 -6.73 -13.97
C LEU A 112 -2.64 -7.55 -15.13
N THR A 113 -1.82 -7.75 -16.15
CA THR A 113 -2.04 -8.73 -17.23
C THR A 113 -1.00 -9.84 -17.11
N PRO A 114 -1.20 -11.02 -17.73
CA PRO A 114 -0.18 -12.07 -17.75
C PRO A 114 1.19 -11.56 -18.22
N ASP A 115 1.21 -10.77 -19.29
CA ASP A 115 2.44 -10.22 -19.86
C ASP A 115 3.11 -9.21 -18.91
N SER A 116 2.33 -8.32 -18.26
CA SER A 116 2.91 -7.35 -17.34
C SER A 116 3.43 -8.01 -16.06
N ALA A 117 2.71 -8.98 -15.50
CA ALA A 117 3.15 -9.69 -14.31
C ALA A 117 4.43 -10.50 -14.58
N ALA A 118 4.50 -11.24 -15.69
CA ALA A 118 5.71 -11.94 -16.11
C ALA A 118 6.87 -10.95 -16.36
N GLY A 119 6.59 -9.81 -16.98
CA GLY A 119 7.60 -8.78 -17.21
C GLY A 119 8.15 -8.17 -15.93
N TYR A 120 7.32 -7.88 -14.93
CA TYR A 120 7.78 -7.40 -13.63
C TYR A 120 8.61 -8.45 -12.90
N ARG A 121 8.19 -9.72 -12.95
CA ARG A 121 8.97 -10.83 -12.39
C ARG A 121 10.35 -10.94 -13.05
N ASN A 122 10.43 -10.83 -14.38
CA ASN A 122 11.68 -10.85 -15.15
C ASN A 122 12.57 -9.64 -14.86
N ALA A 123 11.99 -8.45 -14.60
CA ALA A 123 12.74 -7.26 -14.18
C ALA A 123 13.39 -7.42 -12.79
N GLY A 124 12.93 -8.41 -12.02
CA GLY A 124 13.47 -8.74 -10.70
C GLY A 124 12.55 -8.39 -9.53
N VAL A 125 11.29 -7.97 -9.79
CA VAL A 125 10.31 -7.82 -8.70
C VAL A 125 10.08 -9.19 -8.07
N SER A 126 10.31 -9.28 -6.75
CA SER A 126 10.19 -10.53 -5.99
C SER A 126 8.92 -10.61 -5.16
N ARG A 127 8.29 -9.47 -4.84
CA ARG A 127 7.09 -9.37 -4.02
C ARG A 127 6.09 -8.40 -4.65
N LEU A 128 4.79 -8.75 -4.63
CA LEU A 128 3.71 -7.85 -5.02
C LEU A 128 2.84 -7.46 -3.81
N SER A 129 2.39 -6.21 -3.78
CA SER A 129 1.36 -5.72 -2.85
C SER A 129 0.10 -5.38 -3.63
N LEU A 130 -1.00 -6.09 -3.38
CA LEU A 130 -2.27 -5.94 -4.08
C LEU A 130 -3.29 -5.21 -3.21
N GLY A 131 -3.71 -4.03 -3.62
CA GLY A 131 -4.67 -3.20 -2.90
C GLY A 131 -6.12 -3.66 -3.10
N LEU A 132 -6.61 -4.65 -2.34
CA LEU A 132 -8.02 -5.05 -2.34
C LEU A 132 -8.88 -4.05 -1.58
N GLN A 133 -8.50 -3.71 -0.37
CA GLN A 133 -9.16 -2.88 0.64
C GLN A 133 -10.39 -3.55 1.27
N SER A 134 -11.35 -4.05 0.50
CA SER A 134 -12.54 -4.77 0.95
C SER A 134 -13.00 -5.80 -0.08
N ALA A 135 -13.63 -6.87 0.38
CA ALA A 135 -14.33 -7.83 -0.48
C ALA A 135 -15.79 -7.42 -0.78
N SER A 136 -16.30 -6.35 -0.17
CA SER A 136 -17.62 -5.78 -0.41
C SER A 136 -17.60 -4.76 -1.55
N GLU A 137 -18.41 -5.01 -2.59
CA GLU A 137 -18.57 -4.07 -3.71
C GLU A 137 -19.12 -2.69 -3.28
N GLU A 138 -19.89 -2.66 -2.20
CA GLU A 138 -20.45 -1.44 -1.65
C GLU A 138 -19.37 -0.61 -0.98
N GLU A 139 -18.52 -1.24 -0.17
CA GLU A 139 -17.37 -0.61 0.49
C GLU A 139 -16.34 -0.12 -0.53
N LEU A 140 -16.04 -0.91 -1.56
CA LEU A 140 -15.17 -0.48 -2.66
C LEU A 140 -15.69 0.76 -3.37
N ARG A 141 -17.00 0.83 -3.66
CA ARG A 141 -17.62 2.03 -4.25
C ARG A 141 -17.55 3.24 -3.33
N LEU A 142 -17.76 3.06 -2.03
CA LEU A 142 -17.63 4.11 -1.02
C LEU A 142 -16.20 4.69 -1.00
N LEU A 143 -15.20 3.83 -1.03
CA LEU A 143 -13.79 4.20 -1.09
C LEU A 143 -13.39 4.85 -2.43
N GLY A 144 -14.26 4.83 -3.43
CA GLY A 144 -13.94 5.31 -4.78
C GLY A 144 -13.01 4.38 -5.55
N ARG A 145 -12.90 3.11 -5.15
CA ARG A 145 -12.16 2.09 -5.91
C ARG A 145 -12.86 1.82 -7.24
N ILE A 146 -12.06 1.56 -8.27
CA ILE A 146 -12.55 1.32 -9.64
C ILE A 146 -12.58 -0.16 -9.99
N HIS A 147 -11.96 -1.01 -9.19
CA HIS A 147 -11.95 -2.45 -9.37
C HIS A 147 -13.10 -3.11 -8.62
N THR A 148 -13.41 -4.33 -9.03
CA THR A 148 -14.34 -5.25 -8.37
C THR A 148 -13.58 -6.37 -7.66
N ARG A 149 -14.28 -7.07 -6.76
CA ARG A 149 -13.77 -8.30 -6.13
C ARG A 149 -13.33 -9.35 -7.17
N GLU A 150 -14.07 -9.49 -8.27
CA GLU A 150 -13.72 -10.43 -9.34
C GLU A 150 -12.41 -10.02 -10.05
N GLN A 151 -12.22 -8.74 -10.34
CA GLN A 151 -10.98 -8.22 -10.92
C GLN A 151 -9.80 -8.40 -9.97
N PHE A 152 -10.01 -8.31 -8.66
CA PHE A 152 -8.98 -8.65 -7.69
C PHE A 152 -8.59 -10.13 -7.76
N LEU A 153 -9.57 -11.04 -7.77
CA LEU A 153 -9.32 -12.49 -7.91
C LEU A 153 -8.54 -12.81 -9.18
N GLN A 154 -8.90 -12.17 -10.28
CA GLN A 154 -8.18 -12.34 -11.55
C GLN A 154 -6.73 -11.85 -11.43
N SER A 155 -6.50 -10.66 -10.84
CA SER A 155 -5.16 -10.11 -10.66
C SER A 155 -4.31 -10.97 -9.73
N PHE A 156 -4.90 -11.51 -8.67
CA PHE A 156 -4.22 -12.43 -7.76
C PHE A 156 -3.79 -13.73 -8.47
N ARG A 157 -4.68 -14.33 -9.27
CA ARG A 157 -4.35 -15.51 -10.09
C ARG A 157 -3.26 -15.22 -11.10
N VAL A 158 -3.36 -14.10 -11.82
CA VAL A 158 -2.33 -13.64 -12.78
C VAL A 158 -0.96 -13.50 -12.09
N ALA A 159 -0.91 -12.95 -10.88
CA ALA A 159 0.32 -12.85 -10.11
C ALA A 159 0.89 -14.24 -9.76
N ARG A 160 0.04 -15.17 -9.29
CA ARG A 160 0.44 -16.55 -8.99
C ARG A 160 0.95 -17.29 -10.25
N ASP A 161 0.24 -17.20 -11.37
CA ASP A 161 0.60 -17.82 -12.63
C ASP A 161 1.92 -17.28 -13.20
N ALA A 162 2.25 -16.01 -12.91
CA ALA A 162 3.54 -15.39 -13.24
C ALA A 162 4.69 -15.82 -12.30
N GLY A 163 4.42 -16.66 -11.28
CA GLY A 163 5.42 -17.18 -10.34
C GLY A 163 5.73 -16.28 -9.15
N PHE A 164 4.81 -15.36 -8.78
CA PHE A 164 4.92 -14.65 -7.50
C PHE A 164 4.47 -15.56 -6.37
N ASP A 165 5.39 -15.89 -5.48
CA ASP A 165 5.22 -16.69 -4.26
C ASP A 165 5.28 -15.85 -2.96
N ASN A 166 5.35 -14.54 -3.10
CA ASN A 166 5.28 -13.56 -2.02
C ASN A 166 4.32 -12.43 -2.42
N ILE A 167 3.05 -12.58 -2.03
CA ILE A 167 1.99 -11.63 -2.34
C ILE A 167 1.42 -11.07 -1.02
N ASN A 168 1.43 -9.76 -0.90
CA ASN A 168 0.67 -9.04 0.10
C ASN A 168 -0.71 -8.65 -0.41
N VAL A 169 -1.70 -8.68 0.47
CA VAL A 169 -3.03 -8.11 0.24
C VAL A 169 -3.31 -7.02 1.26
N ASP A 170 -3.58 -5.80 0.76
CA ASP A 170 -3.93 -4.67 1.61
C ASP A 170 -5.44 -4.65 1.88
N LEU A 171 -5.81 -4.54 3.14
CA LEU A 171 -7.18 -4.49 3.64
C LEU A 171 -7.39 -3.26 4.51
N MET A 172 -8.59 -2.71 4.46
CA MET A 172 -8.98 -1.54 5.24
C MET A 172 -10.22 -1.82 6.07
N SER A 173 -10.10 -1.74 7.38
CA SER A 173 -11.21 -1.82 8.33
C SER A 173 -11.75 -0.44 8.72
N ALA A 174 -12.76 -0.41 9.55
CA ALA A 174 -13.40 0.79 10.08
C ALA A 174 -13.94 1.74 8.99
N LEU A 175 -14.42 1.18 7.88
CA LEU A 175 -15.03 1.95 6.80
C LEU A 175 -16.40 2.49 7.22
N PRO A 176 -16.85 3.64 6.68
CA PRO A 176 -18.19 4.15 6.94
C PRO A 176 -19.28 3.11 6.61
N GLY A 177 -20.09 2.77 7.60
CA GLY A 177 -21.15 1.76 7.51
C GLY A 177 -20.66 0.31 7.51
N GLN A 178 -19.38 0.04 7.67
CA GLN A 178 -18.85 -1.31 7.79
C GLN A 178 -19.25 -1.93 9.13
N SER A 179 -19.80 -3.13 9.10
CA SER A 179 -20.06 -3.93 10.30
C SER A 179 -18.91 -4.90 10.59
N GLU A 180 -18.85 -5.41 11.82
CA GLU A 180 -17.89 -6.45 12.19
C GLU A 180 -18.06 -7.70 11.29
N GLU A 181 -19.31 -8.05 10.92
CA GLU A 181 -19.59 -9.17 10.03
C GLU A 181 -19.02 -8.95 8.62
N SER A 182 -19.20 -7.76 8.05
CA SER A 182 -18.63 -7.41 6.73
C SER A 182 -17.11 -7.48 6.75
N TRP A 183 -16.49 -6.98 7.81
CA TRP A 183 -15.06 -7.10 8.00
C TRP A 183 -14.60 -8.57 8.10
N GLN A 184 -15.31 -9.39 8.87
CA GLN A 184 -15.02 -10.83 8.99
C GLN A 184 -15.16 -11.56 7.65
N GLU A 185 -16.14 -11.20 6.82
CA GLU A 185 -16.29 -11.74 5.46
C GLU A 185 -15.12 -11.38 4.57
N THR A 186 -14.64 -10.13 4.64
CA THR A 186 -13.44 -9.66 3.91
C THR A 186 -12.21 -10.44 4.34
N LEU A 187 -11.97 -10.60 5.65
CA LEU A 187 -10.85 -11.40 6.16
C LEU A 187 -10.92 -12.86 5.68
N ARG A 188 -12.09 -13.49 5.81
CA ARG A 188 -12.29 -14.89 5.38
C ARG A 188 -11.98 -15.04 3.90
N PHE A 189 -12.53 -14.15 3.08
CA PHE A 189 -12.29 -14.15 1.64
C PHE A 189 -10.81 -14.10 1.29
N VAL A 190 -10.02 -13.26 1.97
CA VAL A 190 -8.57 -13.15 1.70
C VAL A 190 -7.82 -14.35 2.25
N CYS A 191 -8.17 -14.82 3.44
CA CYS A 191 -7.54 -16.01 4.03
C CYS A 191 -7.70 -17.26 3.18
N ASP A 192 -8.84 -17.42 2.49
CA ASP A 192 -9.10 -18.53 1.57
C ASP A 192 -8.21 -18.52 0.33
N LEU A 193 -7.58 -17.38 0.01
CA LEU A 193 -6.61 -17.25 -1.08
C LEU A 193 -5.17 -17.57 -0.65
N GLU A 194 -4.96 -17.73 0.65
CA GLU A 194 -3.67 -18.06 1.26
C GLU A 194 -2.50 -17.17 0.80
N PRO A 195 -2.60 -15.82 0.87
CA PRO A 195 -1.46 -14.96 0.59
C PRO A 195 -0.37 -15.18 1.66
N GLU A 196 0.88 -14.83 1.36
CA GLU A 196 2.00 -14.91 2.30
C GLU A 196 1.97 -13.77 3.30
N HIS A 197 1.34 -12.66 2.93
CA HIS A 197 1.33 -11.44 3.73
C HIS A 197 -0.05 -10.75 3.65
N ILE A 198 -0.48 -10.15 4.74
CA ILE A 198 -1.71 -9.35 4.82
C ILE A 198 -1.40 -8.07 5.59
N SER A 199 -1.68 -6.92 4.96
CA SER A 199 -1.69 -5.62 5.62
C SER A 199 -3.14 -5.26 5.94
N ALA A 200 -3.48 -5.14 7.22
CA ALA A 200 -4.82 -4.82 7.67
C ALA A 200 -4.78 -3.61 8.62
N TYR A 201 -5.30 -2.49 8.16
CA TYR A 201 -5.26 -1.22 8.87
C TYR A 201 -6.64 -0.55 8.88
N SER A 202 -6.91 0.23 9.93
CA SER A 202 -8.14 1.02 10.03
C SER A 202 -8.08 2.24 9.13
N LEU A 203 -9.23 2.63 8.57
CA LEU A 203 -9.35 3.87 7.81
C LEU A 203 -8.99 5.08 8.71
N ILE A 204 -8.06 5.89 8.23
CA ILE A 204 -7.82 7.24 8.74
C ILE A 204 -8.44 8.22 7.76
N VAL A 205 -9.28 9.11 8.25
CA VAL A 205 -9.95 10.14 7.44
C VAL A 205 -9.06 11.38 7.40
N GLU A 206 -8.23 11.46 6.37
CA GLU A 206 -7.20 12.51 6.22
C GLU A 206 -7.76 13.80 5.66
N GLU A 207 -7.33 14.96 6.21
CA GLU A 207 -7.68 16.28 5.69
C GLU A 207 -7.33 16.44 4.20
N GLY A 208 -8.17 17.16 3.46
CA GLY A 208 -7.97 17.36 2.02
C GLY A 208 -8.46 16.23 1.14
N THR A 209 -9.00 15.14 1.72
CA THR A 209 -9.62 14.05 0.98
C THR A 209 -11.13 14.22 0.84
N PRO A 210 -11.76 13.69 -0.23
CA PRO A 210 -13.22 13.70 -0.36
C PRO A 210 -13.95 12.99 0.81
N LEU A 211 -13.33 12.02 1.45
CA LEU A 211 -13.89 11.40 2.66
C LEU A 211 -13.85 12.35 3.85
N TYR A 212 -12.83 13.16 3.99
CA TYR A 212 -12.79 14.18 5.05
C TYR A 212 -13.87 15.25 4.88
N GLU A 213 -14.17 15.66 3.64
CA GLU A 213 -15.26 16.60 3.37
C GLU A 213 -16.62 16.03 3.82
N GLU A 214 -16.80 14.71 3.76
CA GLU A 214 -18.05 14.03 4.13
C GLU A 214 -18.10 13.62 5.59
N TYR A 215 -16.97 13.14 6.16
CA TYR A 215 -16.91 12.50 7.48
C TYR A 215 -16.08 13.25 8.52
N GLY A 216 -15.36 14.32 8.18
CA GLY A 216 -14.45 15.03 9.10
C GLY A 216 -15.14 15.59 10.35
N GLU A 217 -16.36 16.12 10.23
CA GLU A 217 -17.14 16.56 11.40
C GLU A 217 -17.53 15.37 12.30
N MET A 218 -17.84 14.22 11.71
CA MET A 218 -18.17 12.99 12.45
C MET A 218 -16.96 12.45 13.19
N CYS A 219 -15.77 12.47 12.56
CA CYS A 219 -14.52 12.13 13.25
C CYS A 219 -14.29 13.00 14.48
N ALA A 220 -14.38 14.32 14.33
CA ALA A 220 -14.19 15.26 15.45
C ALA A 220 -15.23 15.06 16.56
N ASP A 221 -16.47 14.76 16.22
CA ASP A 221 -17.52 14.46 17.21
C ASP A 221 -17.25 13.11 17.91
N LEU A 222 -16.79 12.08 17.20
CA LEU A 222 -16.39 10.78 17.80
C LEU A 222 -15.18 10.92 18.71
N GLU A 223 -14.15 11.65 18.31
CA GLU A 223 -12.99 11.96 19.17
C GLU A 223 -13.40 12.65 20.46
N LYS A 224 -14.38 13.55 20.39
CA LYS A 224 -14.84 14.31 21.54
C LYS A 224 -15.73 13.53 22.49
N TYR A 225 -16.59 12.65 22.00
CA TYR A 225 -17.64 11.98 22.78
C TYR A 225 -17.40 10.48 22.96
N GLY A 226 -16.49 9.88 22.22
CA GLY A 226 -16.12 8.45 22.26
C GLY A 226 -17.04 7.56 21.43
N ASP A 227 -18.36 7.72 21.58
CA ASP A 227 -19.37 6.94 20.87
C ASP A 227 -20.65 7.76 20.56
N TYR A 228 -21.50 7.23 19.69
CA TYR A 228 -22.74 7.91 19.27
C TYR A 228 -23.76 8.05 20.40
N ALA A 229 -23.81 7.10 21.33
CA ALA A 229 -24.77 7.11 22.45
C ALA A 229 -24.41 8.22 23.45
N SER A 230 -23.15 8.53 23.61
CA SER A 230 -22.62 9.58 24.49
C SER A 230 -22.76 10.99 23.89
N MET A 231 -23.07 11.11 22.60
CA MET A 231 -23.27 12.40 21.94
C MET A 231 -24.55 13.11 22.43
N PRO A 232 -24.58 14.48 22.39
CA PRO A 232 -25.83 15.22 22.58
C PRO A 232 -26.91 14.81 21.59
N LYS A 233 -28.20 14.81 22.02
CA LYS A 233 -29.33 14.34 21.20
C LYS A 233 -29.39 14.96 19.80
N ARG A 234 -28.99 16.24 19.66
CA ARG A 234 -28.91 16.94 18.38
C ARG A 234 -27.94 16.24 17.40
N LEU A 235 -26.78 15.77 17.88
CA LEU A 235 -25.79 15.08 17.04
C LEU A 235 -26.23 13.65 16.73
N GLN A 236 -26.83 12.95 17.71
CA GLN A 236 -27.43 11.64 17.45
C GLN A 236 -28.45 11.72 16.31
N THR A 237 -29.35 12.72 16.33
CA THR A 237 -30.34 12.93 15.26
C THR A 237 -29.66 13.32 13.93
N LYS A 238 -28.56 14.09 13.97
CA LYS A 238 -27.80 14.46 12.76
C LYS A 238 -27.26 13.24 12.03
N TYR A 239 -26.79 12.23 12.78
CA TYR A 239 -26.17 11.04 12.22
C TYR A 239 -27.14 9.86 12.06
N GLU A 240 -28.41 10.01 12.49
CA GLU A 240 -29.43 8.98 12.35
C GLU A 240 -29.67 8.62 10.87
N GLY A 241 -29.50 7.35 10.52
CA GLY A 241 -29.68 6.85 9.14
C GLY A 241 -28.50 7.12 8.19
N CYS A 242 -27.42 7.77 8.66
CA CYS A 242 -26.18 7.89 7.89
C CYS A 242 -25.39 6.57 7.88
N LYS A 243 -24.53 6.39 6.89
CA LYS A 243 -23.45 5.39 6.99
C LYS A 243 -22.37 5.97 7.91
N CYS A 244 -22.52 5.70 9.18
CA CYS A 244 -21.61 6.26 10.17
C CYS A 244 -20.26 5.54 10.15
N LEU A 245 -19.22 6.26 10.60
CA LEU A 245 -17.94 5.62 10.94
C LEU A 245 -18.16 4.67 12.13
N PRO A 246 -17.52 3.52 12.19
CA PRO A 246 -17.47 2.72 13.41
C PRO A 246 -16.93 3.55 14.58
N ASP A 247 -17.46 3.32 15.75
CA ASP A 247 -16.91 3.90 16.99
C ASP A 247 -15.62 3.17 17.40
N GLU A 248 -14.92 3.72 18.40
CA GLU A 248 -13.65 3.17 18.87
C GLU A 248 -13.76 1.71 19.34
N GLU A 249 -14.88 1.33 19.95
CA GLU A 249 -15.09 -0.03 20.42
C GLU A 249 -15.21 -1.01 19.24
N THR A 250 -16.00 -0.65 18.24
CA THR A 250 -16.18 -1.45 17.02
C THR A 250 -14.86 -1.58 16.24
N ASP A 251 -14.11 -0.49 16.04
CA ASP A 251 -12.80 -0.55 15.38
C ASP A 251 -11.82 -1.43 16.15
N ARG A 252 -11.76 -1.29 17.47
CA ARG A 252 -10.92 -2.14 18.35
C ARG A 252 -11.33 -3.61 18.25
N ASN A 253 -12.63 -3.93 18.18
CA ASN A 253 -13.11 -5.29 18.00
C ASN A 253 -12.68 -5.87 16.65
N MET A 254 -12.77 -5.10 15.56
CA MET A 254 -12.27 -5.50 14.23
C MET A 254 -10.77 -5.79 14.27
N TYR A 255 -9.98 -4.93 14.90
CA TYR A 255 -8.53 -5.13 15.07
C TYR A 255 -8.22 -6.41 15.86
N HIS A 256 -8.88 -6.63 17.01
CA HIS A 256 -8.66 -7.84 17.81
C HIS A 256 -9.13 -9.11 17.10
N HIS A 257 -10.21 -9.03 16.35
CA HIS A 257 -10.69 -10.13 15.52
C HIS A 257 -9.67 -10.50 14.44
N THR A 258 -9.12 -9.49 13.74
CA THR A 258 -8.07 -9.66 12.74
C THR A 258 -6.86 -10.40 13.33
N LYS A 259 -6.30 -9.87 14.42
CA LYS A 259 -5.16 -10.48 15.12
C LYS A 259 -5.42 -11.94 15.50
N THR A 260 -6.59 -12.21 16.08
CA THR A 260 -6.94 -13.56 16.57
C THR A 260 -7.15 -14.53 15.41
N THR A 261 -7.82 -14.09 14.35
CA THR A 261 -8.12 -14.92 13.18
C THR A 261 -6.85 -15.25 12.41
N LEU A 262 -6.01 -14.26 12.11
CA LEU A 262 -4.78 -14.46 11.37
C LEU A 262 -3.78 -15.33 12.15
N ALA A 263 -3.66 -15.14 13.47
CA ALA A 263 -2.83 -16.01 14.30
C ALA A 263 -3.26 -17.48 14.26
N LYS A 264 -4.57 -17.78 14.26
CA LYS A 264 -5.08 -19.15 14.13
C LYS A 264 -4.77 -19.79 12.78
N LEU A 265 -4.58 -18.97 11.74
CA LEU A 265 -4.25 -19.40 10.38
C LEU A 265 -2.74 -19.43 10.11
N GLY A 266 -1.91 -19.20 11.14
CA GLY A 266 -0.45 -19.30 11.05
C GLY A 266 0.23 -18.02 10.54
N TYR A 267 -0.44 -16.87 10.57
CA TYR A 267 0.20 -15.58 10.33
C TYR A 267 0.73 -15.00 11.64
N GLU A 268 1.94 -14.51 11.60
CA GLU A 268 2.59 -13.79 12.70
C GLU A 268 2.45 -12.28 12.48
N ARG A 269 1.98 -11.57 13.49
CA ARG A 269 1.98 -10.11 13.47
C ARG A 269 3.37 -9.61 13.85
N TYR A 270 4.08 -8.96 12.96
CA TYR A 270 5.43 -8.45 13.20
C TYR A 270 5.49 -6.93 13.44
N GLU A 271 4.42 -6.20 13.09
CA GLU A 271 4.20 -4.80 13.48
C GLU A 271 2.69 -4.53 13.64
N ILE A 272 2.24 -3.26 13.73
CA ILE A 272 0.86 -2.93 14.12
C ILE A 272 -0.17 -3.48 13.14
N SER A 273 0.05 -3.29 11.83
CA SER A 273 -0.93 -3.56 10.77
C SER A 273 -0.55 -4.72 9.87
N ASN A 274 0.68 -5.27 10.00
CA ASN A 274 1.20 -6.25 9.07
C ASN A 274 1.34 -7.65 9.69
N TYR A 275 0.83 -8.61 8.95
CA TYR A 275 0.79 -10.03 9.30
C TYR A 275 1.40 -10.85 8.18
N ALA A 276 2.27 -11.79 8.50
CA ALA A 276 2.95 -12.60 7.51
C ALA A 276 3.04 -14.07 7.95
N ARG A 277 3.08 -14.98 6.99
CA ARG A 277 3.53 -16.35 7.25
C ARG A 277 5.00 -16.33 7.65
N PRO A 278 5.51 -17.30 8.44
CA PRO A 278 6.90 -17.36 8.82
C PRO A 278 7.83 -17.25 7.60
N GLY A 279 8.78 -16.30 7.67
CA GLY A 279 9.72 -16.03 6.58
C GLY A 279 9.24 -15.05 5.49
N TYR A 280 8.00 -14.53 5.57
CA TYR A 280 7.43 -13.62 4.58
C TYR A 280 7.13 -12.21 5.12
N ALA A 281 7.63 -11.87 6.30
CA ALA A 281 7.56 -10.49 6.78
C ALA A 281 8.27 -9.56 5.79
N CYS A 282 7.64 -8.43 5.46
CA CYS A 282 8.21 -7.47 4.51
C CYS A 282 9.49 -6.87 5.10
N ARG A 283 10.63 -7.17 4.46
CA ARG A 283 11.94 -6.70 4.91
C ARG A 283 12.04 -5.18 4.87
N HIS A 284 11.41 -4.56 3.87
CA HIS A 284 11.36 -3.11 3.76
C HIS A 284 10.63 -2.46 4.94
N ASN A 285 9.47 -3.01 5.34
CA ASN A 285 8.74 -2.50 6.51
C ASN A 285 9.52 -2.68 7.81
N ILE A 286 10.23 -3.79 7.97
CA ILE A 286 11.08 -4.03 9.15
C ILE A 286 12.16 -2.95 9.25
N GLY A 287 12.77 -2.54 8.13
CA GLY A 287 13.81 -1.52 8.10
C GLY A 287 13.39 -0.16 8.65
N TYR A 288 12.09 0.17 8.68
CA TYR A 288 11.59 1.40 9.35
C TYR A 288 11.67 1.34 10.88
N TRP A 289 11.83 0.14 11.47
CA TRP A 289 11.79 -0.08 12.92
C TRP A 289 13.17 -0.46 13.51
N THR A 290 14.16 -0.73 12.67
CA THR A 290 15.51 -1.17 13.05
C THR A 290 16.58 -0.18 12.61
#